data_588c475148d7ee584768704bf7dafe81
#
_entry.id   588c475148d7ee584768704bf7dafe81
#
_cell.length_a   1.000
_cell.length_b   1.000
_cell.length_c   1.000
_cell.angle_alpha   90.00
_cell.angle_beta   90.00
_cell.angle_gamma   90.00
#
_symmetry.space_group_name_H-M   'P 1'
#
loop_
_entity.id
_entity.type
_entity.pdbx_description
1 polymer ?
#
loop_
_entity_poly.entity_id
_entity_poly.type
_entity_poly.pdbx_seq_one_letter_code
_entity_poly.pdbx_strand_id
1 'polypeptide(L)'
;EDALTRLPAAEAYVVTSDDGRLARLAAQDLAAHTDAAVYALEGGTAAWRAAGKAIEEGYTNLAADREDIFYKPYDREGTVEDAMNQYLDWEIELINQIKRDGTLIFPEFAP
;
A
#
# COMPACT_ATOMS: atom_id res chain seq x y z
N GLU A 1 13.44 -0.59 -4.15
CA GLU A 1 14.40 -0.17 -5.23
C GLU A 1 13.69 0.11 -6.55
N ASP A 2 12.74 -0.70 -6.98
CA ASP A 2 12.10 -0.55 -8.30
C ASP A 2 11.25 0.73 -8.43
N ALA A 3 10.61 1.18 -7.35
CA ALA A 3 9.82 2.40 -7.37
C ALA A 3 10.64 3.66 -7.75
N LEU A 4 11.91 3.72 -7.35
CA LEU A 4 12.79 4.85 -7.64
C LEU A 4 13.11 4.97 -9.13
N THR A 5 13.18 3.86 -9.85
CA THR A 5 13.45 3.84 -11.30
C THR A 5 12.28 4.38 -12.12
N ARG A 6 11.07 4.37 -11.55
CA ARG A 6 9.83 4.89 -12.17
C ARG A 6 9.60 6.37 -11.88
N LEU A 7 10.33 6.94 -10.94
CA LEU A 7 10.22 8.38 -10.67
C LEU A 7 10.86 9.19 -11.79
N PRO A 8 10.21 10.27 -12.24
CA PRO A 8 10.82 11.18 -13.21
C PRO A 8 12.04 11.86 -12.57
N ALA A 9 13.07 12.10 -13.38
CA ALA A 9 14.22 12.89 -12.93
C ALA A 9 13.77 14.31 -12.57
N ALA A 10 14.19 14.78 -11.39
CA ALA A 10 13.83 16.09 -10.87
C ALA A 10 14.97 16.68 -10.04
N GLU A 11 15.02 18.00 -9.97
CA GLU A 11 15.98 18.72 -9.10
C GLU A 11 15.58 18.62 -7.62
N ALA A 12 14.28 18.42 -7.36
CA ALA A 12 13.75 18.25 -6.02
C ALA A 12 12.50 17.36 -6.04
N TYR A 13 12.29 16.61 -4.96
CA TYR A 13 11.11 15.83 -4.70
C TYR A 13 10.38 16.35 -3.47
N VAL A 14 9.07 16.41 -3.53
CA VAL A 14 8.22 16.70 -2.38
C VAL A 14 7.38 15.45 -2.08
N VAL A 15 7.56 14.87 -0.92
CA VAL A 15 6.83 13.69 -0.47
C VAL A 15 5.64 14.12 0.37
N THR A 16 4.49 13.50 0.16
CA THR A 16 3.27 13.76 0.94
C THR A 16 2.64 12.47 1.44
N SER A 17 1.87 12.57 2.51
CA SER A 17 0.97 11.54 3.03
C SER A 17 -0.25 12.25 3.62
N ASP A 18 -1.24 11.54 4.14
CA ASP A 18 -2.50 12.15 4.56
C ASP A 18 -2.30 13.33 5.53
N ASP A 19 -1.55 13.13 6.63
CA ASP A 19 -1.24 14.14 7.65
C ASP A 19 0.23 14.59 7.66
N GLY A 20 1.04 14.08 6.75
CA GLY A 20 2.47 14.38 6.62
C GLY A 20 3.41 13.56 7.50
N ARG A 21 2.92 12.75 8.43
CA ARG A 21 3.79 11.97 9.34
C ARG A 21 4.59 10.91 8.60
N LEU A 22 3.90 10.09 7.81
CA LEU A 22 4.53 9.05 7.02
C LEU A 22 5.46 9.63 5.95
N ALA A 23 5.09 10.77 5.37
CA ALA A 23 5.92 11.48 4.40
C ALA A 23 7.29 11.89 4.94
N ARG A 24 7.41 12.22 6.22
CA ARG A 24 8.70 12.56 6.86
C ARG A 24 9.65 11.36 6.87
N LEU A 25 9.15 10.18 7.17
CA LEU A 25 9.95 8.94 7.14
C LEU A 25 10.34 8.59 5.71
N ALA A 26 9.37 8.61 4.79
CA ALA A 26 9.61 8.33 3.38
C ALA A 26 10.60 9.33 2.74
N ALA A 27 10.58 10.60 3.15
CA ALA A 27 11.52 11.60 2.66
C ALA A 27 12.95 11.30 3.11
N GLN A 28 13.15 10.79 4.32
CA GLN A 28 14.47 10.38 4.81
C GLN A 28 15.00 9.19 4.01
N ASP A 29 14.15 8.20 3.76
CA ASP A 29 14.52 7.02 2.96
C ASP A 29 14.84 7.42 1.51
N LEU A 30 14.03 8.27 0.91
CA LEU A 30 14.25 8.75 -0.46
C LEU A 30 15.57 9.56 -0.56
N ALA A 31 15.86 10.42 0.41
CA ALA A 31 17.08 11.22 0.43
C ALA A 31 18.36 10.38 0.48
N ALA A 32 18.29 9.15 1.01
CA ALA A 32 19.41 8.22 1.01
C ALA A 32 19.70 7.60 -0.38
N HIS A 33 18.78 7.74 -1.33
CA HIS A 33 18.83 7.09 -2.66
C HIS A 33 18.88 8.09 -3.83
N THR A 34 18.94 9.38 -3.57
CA THR A 34 18.98 10.42 -4.62
C THR A 34 19.85 11.58 -4.20
N ASP A 35 20.49 12.23 -5.19
CA ASP A 35 21.22 13.49 -4.98
C ASP A 35 20.30 14.73 -5.05
N ALA A 36 19.05 14.54 -5.45
CA ALA A 36 18.05 15.61 -5.50
C ALA A 36 17.64 16.05 -4.09
N ALA A 37 17.23 17.31 -3.94
CA ALA A 37 16.66 17.78 -2.68
C ALA A 37 15.33 17.07 -2.41
N VAL A 38 15.13 16.63 -1.16
CA VAL A 38 13.90 15.94 -0.77
C VAL A 38 13.23 16.67 0.39
N TYR A 39 11.95 16.95 0.24
CA TYR A 39 11.13 17.66 1.21
C TYR A 39 9.90 16.83 1.56
N ALA A 40 9.42 16.96 2.80
CA ALA A 40 8.12 16.46 3.21
C ALA A 40 7.12 17.63 3.29
N LEU A 41 5.94 17.44 2.71
CA LEU A 41 4.88 18.46 2.76
C LEU A 41 4.32 18.55 4.18
N GLU A 42 4.48 19.70 4.81
CA GLU A 42 3.98 19.93 6.17
C GLU A 42 2.44 19.86 6.21
N GLY A 43 1.92 19.09 7.15
CA GLY A 43 0.48 18.83 7.26
C GLY A 43 -0.09 17.92 6.16
N GLY A 44 0.74 17.45 5.23
CA GLY A 44 0.41 16.47 4.22
C GLY A 44 -0.66 16.91 3.23
N THR A 45 -1.28 15.94 2.59
CA THR A 45 -2.37 16.14 1.61
C THR A 45 -3.58 16.83 2.22
N ALA A 46 -3.86 16.61 3.51
CA ALA A 46 -4.95 17.29 4.22
C ALA A 46 -4.75 18.81 4.26
N ALA A 47 -3.53 19.29 4.58
CA ALA A 47 -3.21 20.72 4.57
C ALA A 47 -3.25 21.31 3.15
N TRP A 48 -2.79 20.58 2.16
CA TRP A 48 -2.87 20.97 0.75
C TRP A 48 -4.33 21.16 0.29
N ARG A 49 -5.19 20.20 0.64
CA ARG A 49 -6.64 20.28 0.36
C ARG A 49 -7.30 21.45 1.09
N ALA A 50 -6.97 21.66 2.36
CA ALA A 50 -7.49 22.77 3.16
C ALA A 50 -7.07 24.15 2.59
N ALA A 51 -5.93 24.25 1.93
CA ALA A 51 -5.47 25.43 1.22
C ALA A 51 -6.17 25.65 -0.14
N GLY A 52 -7.14 24.84 -0.51
CA GLY A 52 -7.89 24.95 -1.77
C GLY A 52 -7.08 24.57 -3.01
N LYS A 53 -5.98 23.83 -2.86
CA LYS A 53 -5.13 23.41 -3.96
C LYS A 53 -5.73 22.20 -4.69
N ALA A 54 -5.46 22.11 -6.00
CA ALA A 54 -5.89 20.99 -6.82
C ALA A 54 -5.22 19.68 -6.36
N ILE A 55 -6.02 18.61 -6.33
CA ILE A 55 -5.57 17.24 -6.04
C ILE A 55 -5.88 16.38 -7.25
N GLU A 56 -4.89 15.61 -7.67
CA GLU A 56 -5.09 14.53 -8.63
C GLU A 56 -5.60 13.30 -7.88
N GLU A 57 -6.68 12.72 -8.38
CA GLU A 57 -7.26 11.49 -7.83
C GLU A 57 -7.08 10.32 -8.79
N GLY A 58 -7.04 9.10 -8.26
CA GLY A 58 -6.89 7.87 -9.03
C GLY A 58 -5.49 7.28 -8.96
N TYR A 59 -5.23 6.31 -9.82
CA TYR A 59 -4.04 5.47 -9.78
C TYR A 59 -3.25 5.48 -11.09
N THR A 60 -3.28 6.58 -11.82
CA THR A 60 -2.65 6.69 -13.15
C THR A 60 -1.14 6.84 -13.12
N ASN A 61 -0.59 7.40 -12.04
CA ASN A 61 0.83 7.73 -11.89
C ASN A 61 1.47 6.93 -10.76
N LEU A 62 1.30 5.61 -10.75
CA LEU A 62 1.90 4.74 -9.74
C LEU A 62 3.39 4.50 -10.02
N ALA A 63 4.23 4.74 -9.01
CA ALA A 63 5.66 4.41 -9.04
C ALA A 63 5.95 2.95 -8.66
N ALA A 64 4.99 2.24 -8.05
CA ALA A 64 5.08 0.82 -7.74
C ALA A 64 3.76 0.13 -8.07
N ASP A 65 3.83 -1.15 -8.36
CA ASP A 65 2.63 -1.95 -8.56
C ASP A 65 1.89 -2.13 -7.22
N ARG A 66 0.58 -2.35 -7.29
CA ARG A 66 -0.29 -2.46 -6.10
C ARG A 66 -0.31 -3.92 -5.61
N GLU A 67 0.83 -4.47 -5.23
CA GLU A 67 0.98 -5.88 -4.87
C GLU A 67 0.59 -6.17 -3.41
N ASP A 68 0.73 -5.19 -2.54
CA ASP A 68 0.50 -5.30 -1.10
C ASP A 68 -0.91 -4.91 -0.64
N ILE A 69 -1.78 -4.57 -1.60
CA ILE A 69 -3.15 -4.17 -1.32
C ILE A 69 -4.08 -5.38 -1.48
N PHE A 70 -4.65 -5.82 -0.37
CA PHE A 70 -5.70 -6.83 -0.40
C PHE A 70 -7.07 -6.18 -0.64
N TYR A 71 -7.65 -6.45 -1.81
CA TYR A 71 -8.99 -5.98 -2.14
C TYR A 71 -10.05 -6.93 -1.64
N LYS A 72 -11.13 -6.37 -1.12
CA LYS A 72 -12.35 -7.15 -0.89
C LYS A 72 -12.86 -7.71 -2.22
N PRO A 73 -13.59 -8.85 -2.20
CA PRO A 73 -14.12 -9.46 -3.44
C PRO A 73 -14.89 -8.48 -4.33
N TYR A 74 -15.61 -7.52 -3.73
CA TYR A 74 -16.42 -6.52 -4.45
C TYR A 74 -15.59 -5.40 -5.11
N ASP A 75 -14.35 -5.21 -4.65
CA ASP A 75 -13.47 -4.12 -5.10
C ASP A 75 -12.43 -4.60 -6.12
N ARG A 76 -12.46 -5.89 -6.49
CA ARG A 76 -11.54 -6.49 -7.45
C ARG A 76 -12.03 -6.32 -8.87
N GLU A 77 -11.08 -6.22 -9.80
CA GLU A 77 -11.37 -6.37 -11.23
C GLU A 77 -11.76 -7.82 -11.51
N GLY A 78 -12.79 -8.03 -12.32
CA GLY A 78 -13.33 -9.36 -12.66
C GLY A 78 -14.74 -9.57 -12.14
N THR A 79 -15.18 -10.81 -12.11
CA THR A 79 -16.50 -11.14 -11.56
C THR A 79 -16.43 -11.26 -10.03
N VAL A 80 -17.46 -10.75 -9.35
CA VAL A 80 -17.60 -10.88 -7.90
C VAL A 80 -17.62 -12.36 -7.49
N GLU A 81 -18.22 -13.22 -8.30
CA GLU A 81 -18.30 -14.66 -8.05
C GLU A 81 -16.91 -15.32 -8.04
N ASP A 82 -16.05 -15.00 -9.01
CA ASP A 82 -14.68 -15.53 -9.06
C ASP A 82 -13.85 -15.04 -7.86
N ALA A 83 -14.00 -13.77 -7.51
CA ALA A 83 -13.29 -13.19 -6.36
C ALA A 83 -13.76 -13.82 -5.03
N MET A 84 -15.05 -14.11 -4.89
CA MET A 84 -15.62 -14.79 -3.73
C MET A 84 -15.14 -16.24 -3.64
N ASN A 85 -15.10 -16.97 -4.76
CA ASN A 85 -14.58 -18.34 -4.80
C ASN A 85 -13.10 -18.39 -4.42
N GLN A 86 -12.27 -17.50 -4.94
CA GLN A 86 -10.85 -17.37 -4.54
C GLN A 86 -10.69 -17.10 -3.05
N TYR A 87 -11.54 -16.26 -2.47
CA TYR A 87 -11.52 -15.97 -1.04
C TYR A 87 -11.89 -17.22 -0.23
N LEU A 88 -12.91 -17.97 -0.61
CA LEU A 88 -13.31 -19.21 0.05
C LEU A 88 -12.23 -20.29 -0.04
N ASP A 89 -11.61 -20.46 -1.21
CA ASP A 89 -10.49 -21.38 -1.39
C ASP A 89 -9.31 -21.01 -0.47
N TRP A 90 -9.01 -19.73 -0.35
CA TRP A 90 -7.98 -19.24 0.57
C TRP A 90 -8.34 -19.53 2.03
N GLU A 91 -9.59 -19.33 2.45
CA GLU A 91 -10.04 -19.63 3.82
C GLU A 91 -9.91 -21.12 4.15
N ILE A 92 -10.27 -21.99 3.21
CA ILE A 92 -10.14 -23.44 3.38
C ILE A 92 -8.66 -23.83 3.50
N GLU A 93 -7.80 -23.29 2.64
CA GLU A 93 -6.36 -23.56 2.65
C GLU A 93 -5.65 -23.00 3.90
N LEU A 94 -6.22 -22.00 4.56
CA LEU A 94 -5.67 -21.43 5.80
C LEU A 94 -5.52 -22.46 6.90
N ILE A 95 -6.44 -23.42 7.01
CA ILE A 95 -6.35 -24.53 7.97
C ILE A 95 -5.11 -25.38 7.70
N ASN A 96 -4.81 -25.64 6.44
CA ASN A 96 -3.62 -26.40 6.05
C ASN A 96 -2.34 -25.62 6.32
N GLN A 97 -2.37 -24.30 6.12
CA GLN A 97 -1.24 -23.42 6.45
C GLN A 97 -0.95 -23.42 7.95
N ILE A 98 -1.97 -23.30 8.80
CA ILE A 98 -1.85 -23.36 10.26
C ILE A 98 -1.25 -24.71 10.70
N LYS A 99 -1.71 -25.82 10.09
CA LYS A 99 -1.16 -27.16 10.40
C LYS A 99 0.31 -27.30 9.98
N ARG A 100 0.70 -26.72 8.84
CA ARG A 100 2.10 -26.71 8.37
C ARG A 100 3.02 -25.86 9.24
N ASP A 101 2.51 -24.73 9.68
CA ASP A 101 3.26 -23.81 10.55
C ASP A 101 3.57 -24.44 11.93
N GLY A 102 2.65 -25.22 12.47
CA GLY A 102 2.84 -25.98 13.71
C GLY A 102 3.05 -25.14 14.98
N THR A 103 2.93 -23.82 14.89
CA THR A 103 3.12 -22.91 16.03
C THR A 103 1.88 -22.79 16.90
N LEU A 104 0.71 -23.09 16.34
CA LEU A 104 -0.59 -23.01 17.03
C LEU A 104 -1.18 -24.40 17.21
N ILE A 105 -1.44 -24.75 18.47
CA ILE A 105 -2.14 -25.98 18.83
C ILE A 105 -3.52 -25.58 19.36
N PHE A 106 -4.55 -25.91 18.61
CA PHE A 106 -5.92 -25.72 19.06
C PHE A 106 -6.41 -26.97 19.76
N PRO A 107 -7.07 -26.85 20.93
CA PRO A 107 -7.69 -28.00 21.56
C PRO A 107 -8.82 -28.53 20.67
N GLU A 108 -8.88 -29.84 20.50
CA GLU A 108 -10.03 -30.47 19.85
C GLU A 108 -11.21 -30.41 20.82
N PHE A 109 -12.27 -29.72 20.40
CA PHE A 109 -13.53 -29.74 21.12
C PHE A 109 -14.32 -30.95 20.62
N ALA A 110 -14.66 -31.84 21.53
CA ALA A 110 -15.55 -32.95 21.22
C ALA A 110 -16.93 -32.37 20.77
N PRO A 111 -17.59 -32.99 19.76
CA PRO A 111 -18.88 -32.55 19.28
C PRO A 111 -19.99 -32.68 20.32
#